data_45a5d88b35c1a98bad525c0b633302c0
#
_entry.id   45a5d88b35c1a98bad525c0b633302c0
#
_cell.length_a   1.000
_cell.length_b   1.000
_cell.length_c   1.000
_cell.angle_alpha   90.00
_cell.angle_beta   90.00
_cell.angle_gamma   90.00
#
_symmetry.space_group_name_H-M   'P 1'
#
loop_
_entity.id
_entity.type
_entity.pdbx_description
1 polymer ?
#
loop_
_entity_poly.entity_id
_entity_poly.type
_entity_poly.pdbx_seq_one_letter_code
_entity_poly.pdbx_strand_id
1 'polypeptide(L)'
;MRFPLRFTLTQARHRARMKRLGRKRYPTVLMLEPLYTCNLACLGCSTERYSGKLSDRLPPEKCFAAVDACGAPIVNICGGEPCLYPELKELLEGLFARNKHVILCTNALKLEEKLFGVVPPTHRLLLMIHLDGMRETHDYVTNRAGVFDKALDAAKKAKQLGYNVYLNTTVFRETKVEE
;
A
#
# COMPACT_ATOMS: atom_id res chain seq x y z
N MET A 1 -6.97 13.46 10.96
CA MET A 1 -6.22 13.12 9.71
C MET A 1 -7.14 13.35 8.51
N ARG A 2 -6.75 14.15 7.52
CA ARG A 2 -7.58 14.39 6.32
C ARG A 2 -6.98 13.60 5.16
N PHE A 3 -7.74 12.68 4.59
CA PHE A 3 -7.37 12.00 3.34
C PHE A 3 -7.09 13.05 2.25
N PRO A 4 -6.15 12.81 1.30
CA PRO A 4 -5.87 13.77 0.25
C PRO A 4 -7.15 14.17 -0.49
N LEU A 5 -7.41 15.46 -0.64
CA LEU A 5 -8.64 15.99 -1.24
C LEU A 5 -8.99 15.33 -2.58
N ARG A 6 -7.97 15.05 -3.41
CA ARG A 6 -8.17 14.41 -4.71
C ARG A 6 -8.70 12.98 -4.63
N PHE A 7 -8.28 12.20 -3.61
CA PHE A 7 -8.85 10.87 -3.35
C PHE A 7 -10.33 10.98 -2.96
N THR A 8 -10.64 11.91 -2.05
CA THR A 8 -12.02 12.18 -1.61
C THR A 8 -12.91 12.60 -2.79
N LEU A 9 -12.44 13.52 -3.63
CA LEU A 9 -13.17 13.98 -4.82
C LEU A 9 -13.37 12.84 -5.83
N THR A 10 -12.37 11.98 -6.02
CA THR A 10 -12.48 10.82 -6.91
C THR A 10 -13.55 9.86 -6.41
N GLN A 11 -13.59 9.57 -5.13
CA GLN A 11 -14.64 8.74 -4.54
C GLN A 11 -16.03 9.38 -4.66
N ALA A 12 -16.15 10.69 -4.40
CA ALA A 12 -17.41 11.40 -4.53
C ALA A 12 -17.95 11.37 -5.97
N ARG A 13 -17.08 11.61 -6.96
CA ARG A 13 -17.42 11.49 -8.39
C ARG A 13 -17.85 10.08 -8.77
N HIS A 14 -17.12 9.06 -8.29
CA HIS A 14 -17.47 7.66 -8.53
C HIS A 14 -18.86 7.33 -7.96
N ARG A 15 -19.12 7.71 -6.70
CA ARG A 15 -20.45 7.54 -6.06
C ARG A 15 -21.57 8.20 -6.87
N ALA A 16 -21.36 9.45 -7.28
CA ALA A 16 -22.35 10.20 -8.08
C ALA A 16 -22.64 9.49 -9.42
N ARG A 17 -21.60 8.99 -10.10
CA ARG A 17 -21.72 8.20 -11.33
C ARG A 17 -22.51 6.91 -11.09
N MET A 18 -22.19 6.15 -10.06
CA MET A 18 -22.86 4.89 -9.74
C MET A 18 -24.33 5.12 -9.40
N LYS A 19 -24.65 6.19 -8.65
CA LYS A 19 -26.04 6.59 -8.36
C LYS A 19 -26.82 6.91 -9.63
N ARG A 20 -26.23 7.67 -10.57
CA ARG A 20 -26.88 7.97 -11.88
C ARG A 20 -27.15 6.71 -12.70
N LEU A 21 -26.27 5.68 -12.58
CA LEU A 21 -26.45 4.39 -13.25
C LEU A 21 -27.42 3.44 -12.50
N GLY A 22 -28.09 3.89 -11.43
CA GLY A 22 -29.02 3.09 -10.65
C GLY A 22 -28.35 1.96 -9.86
N ARG A 23 -27.01 1.95 -9.74
CA ARG A 23 -26.28 0.89 -9.05
C ARG A 23 -26.35 1.07 -7.54
N LYS A 24 -26.94 0.13 -6.83
CA LYS A 24 -27.01 0.11 -5.36
C LYS A 24 -25.74 -0.44 -4.70
N ARG A 25 -25.02 -1.33 -5.39
CA ARG A 25 -23.76 -1.94 -4.94
C ARG A 25 -22.68 -1.74 -6.00
N TYR A 26 -21.53 -1.27 -5.61
CA TYR A 26 -20.38 -1.01 -6.50
C TYR A 26 -19.09 -0.97 -5.68
N PRO A 27 -17.95 -1.39 -6.26
CA PRO A 27 -16.67 -1.31 -5.58
C PRO A 27 -16.19 0.14 -5.50
N THR A 28 -15.56 0.49 -4.38
CA THR A 28 -14.94 1.80 -4.17
C THR A 28 -13.42 1.70 -4.06
N VAL A 29 -12.93 0.57 -3.57
CA VAL A 29 -11.52 0.22 -3.44
C VAL A 29 -11.36 -1.23 -3.87
N LEU A 30 -10.35 -1.51 -4.68
CA LEU A 30 -9.86 -2.86 -4.95
C LEU A 30 -8.65 -3.11 -4.04
N MET A 31 -8.70 -4.18 -3.25
CA MET A 31 -7.53 -4.73 -2.56
C MET A 31 -6.81 -5.64 -3.55
N LEU A 32 -5.59 -5.28 -3.93
CA LEU A 32 -4.78 -6.02 -4.89
C LEU A 32 -3.55 -6.59 -4.16
N GLU A 33 -3.44 -7.90 -4.14
CA GLU A 33 -2.32 -8.63 -3.54
C GLU A 33 -1.54 -9.36 -4.64
N PRO A 34 -0.57 -8.68 -5.30
CA PRO A 34 0.13 -9.29 -6.44
C PRO A 34 1.12 -10.38 -6.05
N LEU A 35 1.51 -10.45 -4.77
CA LEU A 35 2.42 -11.47 -4.24
C LEU A 35 2.16 -11.73 -2.75
N TYR A 36 2.58 -12.91 -2.27
CA TYR A 36 2.55 -13.28 -0.84
C TYR A 36 3.93 -13.26 -0.19
N THR A 37 5.01 -13.13 -0.96
CA THR A 37 6.38 -13.02 -0.42
C THR A 37 6.54 -11.74 0.39
N CYS A 38 7.10 -11.87 1.59
CA CYS A 38 7.43 -10.74 2.46
C CYS A 38 8.85 -10.91 3.02
N ASN A 39 9.52 -9.81 3.32
CA ASN A 39 10.82 -9.78 3.99
C ASN A 39 10.72 -9.63 5.51
N LEU A 40 9.52 -9.71 6.06
CA LEU A 40 9.22 -9.74 7.50
C LEU A 40 8.29 -10.90 7.82
N ALA A 41 8.28 -11.30 9.10
CA ALA A 41 7.39 -12.32 9.67
C ALA A 41 6.69 -11.75 10.91
N CYS A 42 5.85 -10.74 10.70
CA CYS A 42 5.17 -10.01 11.78
C CYS A 42 4.21 -10.92 12.55
N LEU A 43 4.11 -10.72 13.86
CA LEU A 43 3.31 -11.55 14.77
C LEU A 43 1.81 -11.59 14.43
N GLY A 44 1.26 -10.51 13.93
CA GLY A 44 -0.16 -10.41 13.56
C GLY A 44 -0.46 -10.73 12.08
N CYS A 45 0.52 -11.22 11.30
CA CYS A 45 0.36 -11.50 9.89
C CYS A 45 0.05 -12.97 9.63
N SER A 46 -0.67 -13.27 8.53
CA SER A 46 -0.89 -14.67 8.15
C SER A 46 0.39 -15.31 7.59
N THR A 47 0.58 -16.59 7.90
CA THR A 47 1.78 -17.33 7.51
C THR A 47 1.97 -17.45 6.00
N GLU A 48 0.89 -17.45 5.23
CA GLU A 48 0.92 -17.50 3.76
C GLU A 48 1.66 -16.31 3.16
N ARG A 49 1.62 -15.14 3.82
CA ARG A 49 2.20 -13.89 3.29
C ARG A 49 3.71 -13.89 3.22
N TYR A 50 4.40 -14.61 4.11
CA TYR A 50 5.86 -14.69 4.08
C TYR A 50 6.39 -16.06 3.67
N SER A 51 5.54 -17.06 3.49
CA SER A 51 5.91 -18.36 2.98
C SER A 51 5.81 -18.48 1.45
N GLY A 52 5.19 -17.50 0.80
CA GLY A 52 5.05 -17.46 -0.66
C GLY A 52 6.37 -17.28 -1.38
N LYS A 53 6.49 -17.90 -2.58
CA LYS A 53 7.65 -17.72 -3.45
C LYS A 53 7.43 -16.53 -4.39
N LEU A 54 8.51 -15.84 -4.75
CA LEU A 54 8.44 -14.72 -5.68
C LEU A 54 7.97 -15.16 -7.08
N SER A 55 8.16 -16.44 -7.45
CA SER A 55 7.63 -17.04 -8.68
C SER A 55 6.10 -17.09 -8.72
N ASP A 56 5.44 -17.10 -7.55
CA ASP A 56 4.00 -17.31 -7.44
C ASP A 56 3.21 -15.99 -7.52
N ARG A 57 3.86 -14.91 -7.92
CA ARG A 57 3.24 -13.60 -8.08
C ARG A 57 2.28 -13.54 -9.27
N LEU A 58 1.30 -12.67 -9.19
CA LEU A 58 0.46 -12.32 -10.33
C LEU A 58 1.25 -11.45 -11.31
N PRO A 59 1.29 -11.77 -12.59
CA PRO A 59 1.90 -10.89 -13.58
C PRO A 59 1.07 -9.61 -13.78
N PRO A 60 1.69 -8.50 -14.24
CA PRO A 60 1.00 -7.21 -14.39
C PRO A 60 -0.29 -7.27 -15.20
N GLU A 61 -0.35 -8.06 -16.25
CA GLU A 61 -1.52 -8.19 -17.13
C GLU A 61 -2.74 -8.75 -16.37
N LYS A 62 -2.52 -9.71 -15.47
CA LYS A 62 -3.60 -10.25 -14.62
C LYS A 62 -4.05 -9.21 -13.59
N CYS A 63 -3.11 -8.44 -13.03
CA CYS A 63 -3.44 -7.33 -12.15
C CYS A 63 -4.29 -6.28 -12.88
N PHE A 64 -3.91 -5.88 -14.09
CA PHE A 64 -4.67 -4.93 -14.90
C PHE A 64 -6.06 -5.45 -15.27
N ALA A 65 -6.17 -6.70 -15.67
CA ALA A 65 -7.46 -7.33 -15.98
C ALA A 65 -8.41 -7.30 -14.77
N ALA A 66 -7.90 -7.61 -13.58
CA ALA A 66 -8.68 -7.55 -12.34
C ALA A 66 -9.13 -6.12 -11.99
N VAL A 67 -8.24 -5.13 -12.19
CA VAL A 67 -8.53 -3.70 -11.98
C VAL A 67 -9.58 -3.18 -12.93
N ASP A 68 -9.51 -3.57 -14.21
CA ASP A 68 -10.46 -3.16 -15.23
C ASP A 68 -11.83 -3.81 -15.00
N ALA A 69 -11.87 -5.09 -14.66
CA ALA A 69 -13.11 -5.83 -14.33
C ALA A 69 -13.78 -5.28 -13.06
N CYS A 70 -13.01 -4.95 -12.03
CA CYS A 70 -13.52 -4.39 -10.78
C CYS A 70 -14.10 -2.98 -10.98
N GLY A 71 -13.43 -2.12 -11.76
CA GLY A 71 -13.85 -0.75 -12.01
C GLY A 71 -13.75 0.20 -10.81
N ALA A 72 -13.18 -0.21 -9.67
CA ALA A 72 -12.95 0.66 -8.52
C ALA A 72 -12.01 1.83 -8.88
N PRO A 73 -12.24 3.04 -8.35
CA PRO A 73 -11.40 4.20 -8.63
C PRO A 73 -10.08 4.20 -7.85
N ILE A 74 -10.00 3.44 -6.77
CA ILE A 74 -8.83 3.31 -5.91
C ILE A 74 -8.37 1.86 -5.92
N VAL A 75 -7.07 1.64 -6.03
CA VAL A 75 -6.41 0.35 -5.87
C VAL A 75 -5.49 0.42 -4.67
N ASN A 76 -5.73 -0.44 -3.68
CA ASN A 76 -4.84 -0.62 -2.54
C ASN A 76 -3.96 -1.84 -2.80
N ILE A 77 -2.66 -1.59 -3.02
CA ILE A 77 -1.66 -2.65 -3.24
C ILE A 77 -1.13 -3.07 -1.87
N CYS A 78 -1.34 -4.33 -1.55
CA CYS A 78 -0.90 -4.99 -0.33
C CYS A 78 -0.45 -6.43 -0.64
N GLY A 79 -0.61 -7.35 0.26
CA GLY A 79 -0.19 -8.75 0.10
C GLY A 79 0.94 -9.08 1.06
N GLY A 80 2.04 -9.65 0.60
CA GLY A 80 3.29 -9.75 1.35
C GLY A 80 3.93 -8.36 1.49
N GLU A 81 5.09 -8.15 0.89
CA GLU A 81 5.67 -6.79 0.78
C GLU A 81 5.67 -6.33 -0.68
N PRO A 82 4.83 -5.34 -1.04
CA PRO A 82 4.73 -4.86 -2.42
C PRO A 82 6.06 -4.35 -3.01
N CYS A 83 6.96 -3.83 -2.20
CA CYS A 83 8.28 -3.41 -2.66
C CYS A 83 9.20 -4.59 -3.04
N LEU A 84 8.79 -5.84 -2.84
CA LEU A 84 9.47 -7.01 -3.39
C LEU A 84 8.94 -7.39 -4.77
N TYR A 85 7.82 -6.82 -5.21
CA TYR A 85 7.25 -7.12 -6.51
C TYR A 85 8.18 -6.62 -7.63
N PRO A 86 8.72 -7.49 -8.49
CA PRO A 86 9.73 -7.09 -9.48
C PRO A 86 9.21 -6.05 -10.46
N GLU A 87 7.97 -6.18 -10.88
CA GLU A 87 7.31 -5.31 -11.85
C GLU A 87 6.56 -4.14 -11.19
N LEU A 88 6.96 -3.71 -9.96
CA LEU A 88 6.25 -2.66 -9.21
C LEU A 88 6.12 -1.34 -10.00
N LYS A 89 7.18 -0.93 -10.68
CA LYS A 89 7.16 0.28 -11.53
C LYS A 89 6.10 0.17 -12.61
N GLU A 90 6.13 -0.90 -13.38
CA GLU A 90 5.17 -1.16 -14.46
C GLU A 90 3.73 -1.20 -13.94
N LEU A 91 3.51 -1.87 -12.81
CA LEU A 91 2.20 -1.95 -12.17
C LEU A 91 1.70 -0.56 -11.79
N LEU A 92 2.52 0.26 -11.13
CA LEU A 92 2.14 1.62 -10.72
C LEU A 92 1.83 2.51 -11.93
N GLU A 93 2.72 2.54 -12.93
CA GLU A 93 2.53 3.33 -14.15
C GLU A 93 1.28 2.90 -14.93
N GLY A 94 1.03 1.59 -15.05
CA GLY A 94 -0.16 1.04 -15.69
C GLY A 94 -1.45 1.38 -14.95
N LEU A 95 -1.43 1.46 -13.61
CA LEU A 95 -2.56 1.93 -12.81
C LEU A 95 -2.80 3.44 -12.98
N PHE A 96 -1.74 4.25 -13.04
CA PHE A 96 -1.87 5.69 -13.28
C PHE A 96 -2.42 5.99 -14.69
N ALA A 97 -1.99 5.24 -15.71
CA ALA A 97 -2.52 5.33 -17.07
C ALA A 97 -4.02 5.00 -17.12
N ARG A 98 -4.49 4.10 -16.26
CA ARG A 98 -5.91 3.77 -16.06
C ARG A 98 -6.67 4.74 -15.17
N ASN A 99 -6.07 5.90 -14.87
CA ASN A 99 -6.64 6.93 -13.99
C ASN A 99 -6.99 6.43 -12.58
N LYS A 100 -6.31 5.41 -12.08
CA LYS A 100 -6.51 4.92 -10.71
C LYS A 100 -5.72 5.77 -9.71
N HIS A 101 -6.28 5.94 -8.51
CA HIS A 101 -5.52 6.33 -7.35
C HIS A 101 -4.99 5.07 -6.68
N VAL A 102 -3.74 5.10 -6.23
CA VAL A 102 -3.06 3.95 -5.66
C VAL A 102 -2.66 4.24 -4.22
N ILE A 103 -2.98 3.31 -3.34
CA ILE A 103 -2.45 3.25 -1.98
C ILE A 103 -1.45 2.09 -2.00
N LEU A 104 -0.19 2.38 -1.69
CA LEU A 104 0.85 1.37 -1.58
C LEU A 104 1.14 1.12 -0.10
N CYS A 105 0.68 -0.04 0.40
CA CYS A 105 0.95 -0.46 1.78
C CYS A 105 2.30 -1.16 1.84
N THR A 106 3.22 -0.67 2.68
CA THR A 106 4.58 -1.19 2.74
C THR A 106 5.17 -1.10 4.14
N ASN A 107 6.06 -2.05 4.48
CA ASN A 107 6.92 -1.97 5.65
C ASN A 107 8.12 -1.03 5.46
N ALA A 108 8.25 -0.42 4.29
CA ALA A 108 9.23 0.56 3.88
C ALA A 108 10.70 0.10 3.80
N LEU A 109 11.04 -1.13 4.17
CA LEU A 109 12.43 -1.61 4.17
C LEU A 109 13.11 -1.59 2.80
N LYS A 110 12.31 -1.65 1.72
CA LYS A 110 12.77 -1.62 0.32
C LYS A 110 12.26 -0.41 -0.45
N LEU A 111 11.62 0.53 0.23
CA LEU A 111 10.96 1.67 -0.41
C LEU A 111 11.96 2.56 -1.16
N GLU A 112 13.12 2.82 -0.55
CA GLU A 112 14.18 3.62 -1.18
C GLU A 112 14.68 2.99 -2.48
N GLU A 113 14.99 1.71 -2.45
CA GLU A 113 15.52 0.96 -3.60
C GLU A 113 14.50 0.85 -4.74
N LYS A 114 13.23 0.67 -4.41
CA LYS A 114 12.18 0.31 -5.38
C LYS A 114 11.36 1.49 -5.89
N LEU A 115 11.35 2.59 -5.15
CA LEU A 115 10.46 3.70 -5.49
C LEU A 115 11.21 5.03 -5.71
N PHE A 116 12.17 5.39 -4.82
CA PHE A 116 12.81 6.69 -4.92
C PHE A 116 13.69 6.80 -6.15
N GLY A 117 13.44 7.81 -6.98
CA GLY A 117 14.11 7.97 -8.27
C GLY A 117 13.61 7.04 -9.39
N VAL A 118 12.74 6.08 -9.08
CA VAL A 118 12.20 5.11 -10.05
C VAL A 118 10.79 5.48 -10.50
N VAL A 119 9.94 5.86 -9.55
CA VAL A 119 8.57 6.34 -9.80
C VAL A 119 8.43 7.72 -9.17
N PRO A 120 8.25 8.79 -9.93
CA PRO A 120 8.19 10.14 -9.38
C PRO A 120 6.95 10.33 -8.48
N PRO A 121 7.04 11.24 -7.49
CA PRO A 121 5.89 11.61 -6.68
C PRO A 121 4.72 12.08 -7.54
N THR A 122 3.54 11.60 -7.23
CA THR A 122 2.31 11.98 -7.92
C THR A 122 1.14 12.07 -6.94
N HIS A 123 0.19 12.95 -7.25
CA HIS A 123 -1.05 13.05 -6.48
C HIS A 123 -1.92 11.77 -6.53
N ARG A 124 -1.58 10.82 -7.40
CA ARG A 124 -2.28 9.52 -7.52
C ARG A 124 -1.71 8.45 -6.62
N LEU A 125 -0.50 8.66 -6.07
CA LEU A 125 0.17 7.71 -5.19
C LEU A 125 0.14 8.19 -3.75
N LEU A 126 -0.34 7.32 -2.87
CA LEU A 126 -0.30 7.45 -1.43
C LEU A 126 0.55 6.31 -0.87
N LEU A 127 1.63 6.62 -0.20
CA LEU A 127 2.42 5.65 0.53
C LEU A 127 1.81 5.47 1.92
N MET A 128 1.40 4.27 2.23
CA MET A 128 0.89 3.88 3.54
C MET A 128 1.93 3.02 4.24
N ILE A 129 2.74 3.65 5.07
CA ILE A 129 3.86 3.02 5.76
C ILE A 129 3.37 2.44 7.09
N HIS A 130 3.73 1.19 7.35
CA HIS A 130 3.33 0.47 8.53
C HIS A 130 4.23 0.81 9.72
N LEU A 131 3.63 1.32 10.82
CA LEU A 131 4.29 1.60 12.10
C LEU A 131 3.30 1.33 13.24
N ASP A 132 3.54 0.27 14.03
CA ASP A 132 2.61 -0.25 15.03
C ASP A 132 2.88 0.26 16.47
N GLY A 133 3.53 1.37 16.61
CA GLY A 133 3.92 1.96 17.88
C GLY A 133 5.33 2.54 17.80
N MET A 134 5.91 2.86 18.96
CA MET A 134 7.30 3.30 19.04
C MET A 134 8.28 2.13 18.82
N ARG A 135 9.57 2.40 18.86
CA ARG A 135 10.64 1.46 18.49
C ARG A 135 10.48 0.05 19.08
N GLU A 136 10.31 -0.05 20.38
CA GLU A 136 10.22 -1.35 21.07
C GLU A 136 9.01 -2.14 20.60
N THR A 137 7.84 -1.50 20.55
CA THR A 137 6.59 -2.12 20.15
C THR A 137 6.63 -2.52 18.68
N HIS A 138 7.08 -1.63 17.80
CA HIS A 138 7.13 -1.92 16.36
C HIS A 138 8.12 -3.04 16.02
N ASP A 139 9.34 -3.00 16.57
CA ASP A 139 10.34 -4.03 16.33
C ASP A 139 9.90 -5.39 16.90
N TYR A 140 9.22 -5.41 18.05
CA TYR A 140 8.60 -6.61 18.60
C TYR A 140 7.52 -7.18 17.65
N VAL A 141 6.58 -6.35 17.23
CA VAL A 141 5.47 -6.77 16.33
C VAL A 141 6.00 -7.27 14.98
N THR A 142 7.00 -6.60 14.42
CA THR A 142 7.61 -7.00 13.14
C THR A 142 8.57 -8.18 13.27
N ASN A 143 8.78 -8.67 14.51
CA ASN A 143 9.70 -9.76 14.86
C ASN A 143 11.12 -9.52 14.33
N ARG A 144 11.57 -8.26 14.33
CA ARG A 144 12.89 -7.88 13.82
C ARG A 144 13.34 -6.52 14.34
N ALA A 145 14.50 -6.49 14.98
CA ALA A 145 15.12 -5.27 15.48
C ALA A 145 15.52 -4.30 14.33
N GLY A 146 15.38 -3.00 14.58
CA GLY A 146 15.79 -1.92 13.68
C GLY A 146 14.84 -1.67 12.52
N VAL A 147 13.66 -2.27 12.50
CA VAL A 147 12.63 -2.01 11.48
C VAL A 147 12.03 -0.63 11.67
N PHE A 148 11.76 -0.24 12.93
CA PHE A 148 11.19 1.07 13.24
C PHE A 148 12.02 2.22 12.66
N ASP A 149 13.33 2.23 12.91
CA ASP A 149 14.20 3.30 12.44
C ASP A 149 14.22 3.39 10.92
N LYS A 150 14.38 2.25 10.24
CA LYS A 150 14.37 2.19 8.78
C LYS A 150 13.06 2.67 8.19
N ALA A 151 11.93 2.26 8.76
CA ALA A 151 10.60 2.68 8.29
C ALA A 151 10.38 4.18 8.53
N LEU A 152 10.80 4.71 9.69
CA LEU A 152 10.70 6.13 10.02
C LEU A 152 11.57 6.99 9.10
N ASP A 153 12.81 6.57 8.85
CA ASP A 153 13.73 7.29 7.97
C ASP A 153 13.24 7.27 6.51
N ALA A 154 12.74 6.13 6.03
CA ALA A 154 12.11 6.03 4.72
C ALA A 154 10.87 6.93 4.61
N ALA A 155 10.04 7.01 5.66
CA ALA A 155 8.87 7.89 5.70
C ALA A 155 9.26 9.37 5.62
N LYS A 156 10.27 9.79 6.40
CA LYS A 156 10.82 11.16 6.37
C LYS A 156 11.36 11.50 4.99
N LYS A 157 12.18 10.61 4.41
CA LYS A 157 12.78 10.78 3.09
C LYS A 157 11.73 10.85 1.99
N ALA A 158 10.72 9.97 2.02
CA ALA A 158 9.61 10.01 1.09
C ALA A 158 8.88 11.35 1.13
N LYS A 159 8.61 11.86 2.34
CA LYS A 159 7.97 13.18 2.52
C LYS A 159 8.84 14.31 1.97
N GLN A 160 10.15 14.30 2.21
CA GLN A 160 11.10 15.30 1.67
C GLN A 160 11.14 15.26 0.13
N LEU A 161 11.01 14.08 -0.48
CA LEU A 161 10.92 13.89 -1.92
C LEU A 161 9.57 14.28 -2.54
N GLY A 162 8.58 14.66 -1.71
CA GLY A 162 7.26 15.12 -2.17
C GLY A 162 6.20 14.02 -2.34
N TYR A 163 6.43 12.81 -1.85
CA TYR A 163 5.39 11.78 -1.82
C TYR A 163 4.31 12.09 -0.77
N ASN A 164 3.09 11.67 -1.05
CA ASN A 164 2.05 11.65 -0.03
C ASN A 164 2.30 10.46 0.90
N VAL A 165 2.56 10.71 2.17
CA VAL A 165 2.89 9.69 3.17
C VAL A 165 1.85 9.68 4.27
N TYR A 166 1.36 8.49 4.60
CA TYR A 166 0.50 8.21 5.75
C TYR A 166 1.07 7.03 6.52
N LEU A 167 0.84 7.02 7.81
CA LEU A 167 1.17 5.90 8.66
C LEU A 167 -0.07 5.03 8.85
N ASN A 168 0.14 3.72 8.85
CA ASN A 168 -0.87 2.73 9.20
C ASN A 168 -0.41 2.01 10.46
N THR A 169 -1.23 2.05 11.49
CA THR A 169 -0.94 1.45 12.80
C THR A 169 -1.99 0.41 13.11
N THR A 170 -1.57 -0.79 13.44
CA THR A 170 -2.43 -1.83 13.99
C THR A 170 -2.30 -1.78 15.51
N VAL A 171 -3.42 -1.62 16.19
CA VAL A 171 -3.45 -1.67 17.66
C VAL A 171 -3.63 -3.12 18.08
N PHE A 172 -2.61 -3.71 18.67
CA PHE A 172 -2.62 -5.04 19.26
C PHE A 172 -3.03 -4.97 20.72
N ARG A 173 -3.27 -6.14 21.32
CA ARG A 173 -3.61 -6.25 22.74
C ARG A 173 -2.49 -5.70 23.64
N GLU A 174 -1.25 -5.90 23.21
CA GLU A 174 -0.03 -5.53 23.91
C GLU A 174 0.45 -4.10 23.56
N THR A 175 -0.25 -3.40 22.67
CA THR A 175 0.13 -2.03 22.29
C THR A 175 -0.02 -1.09 23.49
N LYS A 176 1.04 -0.35 23.79
CA LYS A 176 1.01 0.72 24.79
C LYS A 176 0.29 1.92 24.18
N VAL A 177 -0.90 2.24 24.69
CA VAL A 177 -1.78 3.28 24.12
C VAL A 177 -1.19 4.68 24.26
N GLU A 178 -0.24 4.87 25.18
CA GLU A 178 0.46 6.13 25.43
C GLU A 178 1.55 6.44 24.39
N GLU A 179 1.92 5.50 23.55
CA GLU A 179 2.85 5.68 22.43
C GLU A 179 2.16 6.35 21.23
#